data_b1eb10122543dd11701fbdc3733180c1
#
_entry.id   b1eb10122543dd11701fbdc3733180c1
#
_cell.length_a   1.000
_cell.length_b   1.000
_cell.length_c   1.000
_cell.angle_alpha   90.00
_cell.angle_beta   90.00
_cell.angle_gamma   90.00
#
_symmetry.space_group_name_H-M   'P 1'
#
loop_
_entity.id
_entity.type
_entity.pdbx_description
1 polymer ?
#
loop_
_entity_poly.entity_id
_entity_poly.type
_entity_poly.pdbx_seq_one_letter_code
_entity_poly.pdbx_strand_id
1 'polypeptide(L)' 'MAKKLKTKTEDIRKLSDVDLEKELEEAYRRLFSLRLQNETRQITNHRELPAAKRQVARLKTIRRERQIAAVGEAQ' A
#
# COMPACT_ATOMS: atom_id res chain seq x y z
N MET A 1 -4.39 20.83 0.59
CA MET A 1 -3.79 20.03 1.67
C MET A 1 -3.35 18.69 1.14
N ALA A 2 -2.15 18.26 1.50
CA ALA A 2 -1.70 16.94 1.13
C ALA A 2 -2.57 15.89 1.84
N LYS A 3 -3.12 14.96 1.08
CA LYS A 3 -3.89 13.86 1.64
C LYS A 3 -2.97 13.01 2.51
N LYS A 4 -3.29 12.89 3.78
CA LYS A 4 -2.50 12.09 4.71
C LYS A 4 -2.58 10.63 4.31
N LEU A 5 -1.44 10.02 4.04
CA LEU A 5 -1.37 8.60 3.71
C LEU A 5 -1.79 7.78 4.93
N LYS A 6 -2.68 6.82 4.71
CA LYS A 6 -3.07 5.87 5.74
C LYS A 6 -1.96 4.85 5.90
N THR A 7 -1.07 5.10 6.87
CA THR A 7 0.09 4.25 7.11
C THR A 7 -0.12 3.23 8.23
N LYS A 8 -1.08 3.51 9.13
CA LYS A 8 -1.36 2.62 10.23
C LYS A 8 -2.26 1.47 9.79
N THR A 9 -1.94 0.27 10.25
CA THR A 9 -2.70 -0.95 9.96
C THR A 9 -4.18 -0.80 10.36
N GLU A 10 -4.44 -0.15 11.49
CA GLU A 10 -5.81 0.08 11.97
C GLU A 10 -6.64 0.91 10.99
N ASP A 11 -6.04 1.96 10.44
CA ASP A 11 -6.72 2.82 9.47
C ASP A 11 -7.01 2.08 8.18
N ILE A 12 -6.09 1.22 7.76
CA ILE A 12 -6.24 0.41 6.55
C ILE A 12 -7.36 -0.61 6.74
N ARG A 13 -7.48 -1.21 7.93
CA ARG A 13 -8.53 -2.19 8.23
C ARG A 13 -9.93 -1.60 8.20
N LYS A 14 -10.06 -0.30 8.36
CA LYS A 14 -11.35 0.40 8.29
C LYS A 14 -11.82 0.63 6.86
N LEU A 15 -10.96 0.44 5.87
CA LEU A 15 -11.31 0.65 4.47
C LEU A 15 -12.23 -0.45 3.94
N SER A 16 -13.15 -0.07 3.06
CA SER A 16 -13.93 -1.04 2.30
C SER A 16 -13.02 -1.79 1.33
N ASP A 17 -13.49 -2.91 0.78
CA ASP A 17 -12.71 -3.68 -0.18
C ASP A 17 -12.38 -2.87 -1.44
N VAL A 18 -13.33 -2.05 -1.91
CA VAL A 18 -13.11 -1.17 -3.06
C VAL A 18 -12.05 -0.13 -2.76
N ASP A 19 -12.13 0.50 -1.58
CA ASP A 19 -11.16 1.50 -1.17
C ASP A 19 -9.78 0.89 -0.95
N LEU A 20 -9.73 -0.32 -0.40
CA LEU A 20 -8.47 -1.04 -0.20
C LEU A 20 -7.78 -1.32 -1.54
N GLU A 21 -8.52 -1.76 -2.55
CA GLU A 21 -7.98 -2.00 -3.89
C GLU A 21 -7.45 -0.71 -4.52
N LYS A 22 -8.17 0.40 -4.35
CA LYS A 22 -7.73 1.72 -4.85
C LYS A 22 -6.44 2.17 -4.17
N GLU A 23 -6.37 2.02 -2.85
CA GLU A 23 -5.16 2.39 -2.09
C GLU A 23 -3.98 1.52 -2.50
N LEU A 24 -4.21 0.23 -2.72
CA LEU A 24 -3.16 -0.68 -3.18
C LEU A 24 -2.64 -0.28 -4.57
N GLU A 25 -3.53 0.05 -5.49
CA GLU A 25 -3.16 0.49 -6.83
C GLU A 25 -2.34 1.78 -6.78
N GLU A 26 -2.77 2.76 -5.98
CA GLU A 26 -2.04 4.01 -5.79
C GLU A 26 -0.66 3.76 -5.17
N ALA A 27 -0.58 2.84 -4.20
CA ALA A 27 0.68 2.49 -3.56
C ALA A 27 1.65 1.84 -4.55
N TYR A 28 1.17 0.97 -5.44
CA TYR A 28 1.99 0.38 -6.50
C TYR A 28 2.50 1.43 -7.47
N ARG A 29 1.65 2.37 -7.88
CA ARG A 29 2.04 3.46 -8.77
C ARG A 29 3.13 4.32 -8.14
N ARG A 30 2.97 4.64 -6.87
CA ARG A 30 3.97 5.41 -6.12
C ARG A 30 5.30 4.66 -6.03
N LEU A 31 5.26 3.38 -5.72
CA LEU A 31 6.46 2.54 -5.64
C LEU A 31 7.16 2.48 -6.99
N PHE A 32 6.42 2.28 -8.06
CA PHE A 32 6.95 2.26 -9.42
C PHE A 32 7.64 3.58 -9.78
N SER A 33 6.96 4.70 -9.49
CA SER A 33 7.51 6.03 -9.72
C SER A 33 8.81 6.25 -8.96
N LEU A 34 8.85 5.87 -7.69
CA LEU A 34 10.06 6.00 -6.85
C LEU A 34 11.20 5.13 -7.36
N ARG A 35 10.90 3.92 -7.85
CA ARG A 35 11.91 3.04 -8.45
C ARG A 35 12.51 3.65 -9.71
N LEU A 36 11.68 4.26 -10.57
CA LEU A 36 12.15 4.97 -11.76
C LEU A 36 13.06 6.14 -11.39
N GLN A 37 12.65 6.94 -10.41
CA GLN A 37 13.44 8.06 -9.91
C GLN A 37 14.78 7.58 -9.36
N ASN A 38 14.79 6.46 -8.66
CA ASN A 38 16.01 5.88 -8.11
C ASN A 38 16.96 5.42 -9.22
N GLU A 39 16.43 4.78 -10.27
CA GLU A 39 17.22 4.33 -11.41
C GLU A 39 17.86 5.50 -12.18
N THR A 40 17.12 6.60 -12.31
CA THR A 40 17.61 7.81 -12.96
C THR A 40 18.39 8.73 -12.04
N ARG A 41 18.54 8.34 -10.77
CA ARG A 41 19.24 9.11 -9.73
C ARG A 41 18.60 10.48 -9.46
N GLN A 42 17.29 10.58 -9.69
CA GLN A 42 16.53 11.81 -9.45
C GLN A 42 15.89 11.86 -8.08
N ILE A 43 15.96 10.76 -7.32
CA ILE A 43 15.35 10.71 -6.00
C ILE A 43 16.18 11.54 -5.01
N THR A 44 15.52 12.45 -4.32
CA THR A 44 16.16 13.32 -3.33
C THR A 44 16.07 12.75 -1.92
N ASN A 45 15.05 11.95 -1.65
CA ASN A 45 14.84 11.34 -0.34
C ASN A 45 14.78 9.81 -0.48
N HIS A 46 15.90 9.16 -0.20
CA HIS A 46 16.01 7.71 -0.32
C HIS A 46 15.16 6.93 0.67
N ARG A 47 14.64 7.59 1.72
CA ARG A 47 13.75 6.96 2.70
C ARG A 47 12.36 6.71 2.15
N GLU A 48 11.97 7.41 1.11
CA GLU A 48 10.64 7.23 0.49
C GLU A 48 10.47 5.85 -0.16
N LEU A 49 11.53 5.31 -0.74
CA LEU A 49 11.46 4.01 -1.42
C LEU A 49 11.16 2.86 -0.44
N PRO A 50 11.91 2.69 0.67
CA PRO A 50 11.56 1.65 1.66
C PRO A 50 10.19 1.89 2.30
N ALA A 51 9.80 3.15 2.53
CA ALA A 51 8.50 3.48 3.09
C ALA A 51 7.36 3.07 2.14
N ALA A 52 7.52 3.30 0.84
CA ALA A 52 6.55 2.89 -0.15
C ALA A 52 6.43 1.35 -0.23
N LYS A 53 7.54 0.64 -0.15
CA LYS A 53 7.55 -0.83 -0.10
C LYS A 53 6.78 -1.36 1.12
N ARG A 54 6.99 -0.76 2.29
CA ARG A 54 6.27 -1.13 3.51
C ARG A 54 4.78 -0.89 3.39
N GLN A 55 4.39 0.22 2.77
CA GLN A 55 2.98 0.55 2.56
C GLN A 55 2.30 -0.50 1.66
N VAL A 56 2.94 -0.86 0.55
CA VAL A 56 2.43 -1.91 -0.33
C VAL A 56 2.31 -3.23 0.43
N ALA A 57 3.32 -3.58 1.23
CA ALA A 57 3.30 -4.83 2.01
C ALA A 57 2.15 -4.85 3.01
N ARG A 58 1.89 -3.74 3.70
CA ARG A 58 0.78 -3.63 4.66
C ARG A 58 -0.57 -3.81 3.97
N LEU A 59 -0.77 -3.14 2.85
CA LEU A 59 -2.02 -3.23 2.09
C LEU A 59 -2.24 -4.65 1.57
N LYS A 60 -1.22 -5.30 1.04
CA LYS A 60 -1.28 -6.68 0.59
C LYS A 60 -1.61 -7.64 1.73
N THR A 61 -1.01 -7.44 2.89
CA THR A 61 -1.23 -8.29 4.05
C THR A 61 -2.69 -8.24 4.48
N ILE A 62 -3.27 -7.05 4.58
CA ILE A 62 -4.66 -6.89 4.97
C ILE A 62 -5.60 -7.48 3.92
N ARG A 63 -5.31 -7.26 2.65
CA ARG A 63 -6.07 -7.88 1.56
C ARG A 63 -6.07 -9.40 1.67
N ARG A 64 -4.91 -9.99 1.95
CA ARG A 64 -4.76 -11.44 2.11
C ARG A 64 -5.52 -11.93 3.35
N GLU A 65 -5.44 -11.20 4.46
CA GLU A 65 -6.22 -11.54 5.67
C GLU A 65 -7.71 -11.63 5.36
N ARG A 66 -8.24 -10.67 4.58
CA ARG A 66 -9.65 -10.67 4.18
C ARG A 66 -9.99 -11.84 3.29
N GLN A 67 -9.11 -12.18 2.37
CA GLN A 67 -9.31 -13.34 1.49
C GLN A 67 -9.32 -14.65 2.27
N ILE A 68 -8.42 -14.80 3.23
CA ILE A 68 -8.36 -16.00 4.08
C ILE A 68 -9.61 -16.10 4.95
N ALA A 69 -10.04 -14.99 5.55
CA ALA A 69 -11.25 -14.96 6.37
C ALA A 69 -12.50 -15.32 5.55
N ALA A 70 -12.60 -14.81 4.32
CA ALA A 70 -13.72 -15.13 3.43
C ALA A 70 -13.75 -16.61 3.06
N VAL A 71 -12.59 -17.21 2.77
CA VAL A 71 -12.48 -18.64 2.47
C VAL A 71 -12.80 -19.48 3.71
N GLY A 72 -12.30 -19.06 4.88
CA GLY A 72 -12.58 -19.74 6.14
C GLY A 72 -14.06 -19.72 6.49
N GLU A 73 -14.74 -18.63 6.21
CA GLU A 73 -16.19 -18.53 6.44
C GLU A 73 -17.00 -19.38 5.45
N ALA A 74 -16.46 -19.60 4.27
CA ALA A 74 -17.13 -20.41 3.24
C ALA A 74 -17.07 -21.92 3.51
N GLN A 75 -16.24 -22.33 4.43
CA GLN A 75 -16.12 -23.72 4.87
C GLN A 75 -16.98 -23.94 6.12
#